data_897f09f477f96e2d1b62ced7dfc712d4
#
_entry.id   897f09f477f96e2d1b62ced7dfc712d4
#
_cell.length_a   1.000
_cell.length_b   1.000
_cell.length_c   1.000
_cell.angle_alpha   90.00
_cell.angle_beta   90.00
_cell.angle_gamma   90.00
#
_symmetry.space_group_name_H-M   'P 1'
#
loop_
_entity.id
_entity.type
_entity.pdbx_description
1 polymer ?
#
loop_
_entity_poly.entity_id
_entity_poly.type
_entity_poly.pdbx_seq_one_letter_code
_entity_poly.pdbx_strand_id
1 'polypeptide(L)'
;MNLLKSLAAVSSITMLSRILGFVRDTLIARTFGAGMATDAFFIAFKLPNLLRRIFAEGAFSQAFVPILAEYKSQQGEEATRTFIAYVSGLLTLVLAIVTALGMIAAPWVIWATAPGFTDTPEKFQLTSDLLRVTFPYILLISLSSLAGAILNTWNRFSVPAFVPTLLNVSMIVFSLFLTPYFDPPVMALGWAVLVGGLAQLLYQLPHLKKIGMLVLPRLNLRDTGVWRVMKQMLPAILGVSVSQISLIINTIFASFLVAGSVSWMYYADRLMELPSGVLGVALGTILLPTLAKTYASKDRHEYSRILDWGLRLCFVLVLPCSLALGILAEPLTVSLFQYGQFSGFDAEMTQRALIAYSVGLLGIIVIKVLAPGFYAQQNIRTPVKIAIFTLVVTQLFNLVLIGPLAHAGLALAISAGACLNAGLLFYQLRKQQMYQPQPGWAKFGFKLVVAVAVMSVVLLVGMHFMPAWDQGHMLERFLRLGALVAAGVVAYFGMLLLLGFRLRDFNRKALS
;
A
#
# COMPACT_ATOMS: atom_id res chain seq x y z
N MET A 1 -11.16 17.67 -23.42
CA MET A 1 -10.31 17.64 -22.21
C MET A 1 -8.99 16.96 -22.56
N ASN A 2 -7.86 17.57 -22.23
CA ASN A 2 -6.56 16.97 -22.58
C ASN A 2 -6.20 15.90 -21.54
N LEU A 3 -6.42 14.64 -21.88
CA LEU A 3 -6.17 13.47 -21.04
C LEU A 3 -4.72 13.45 -20.49
N LEU A 4 -3.76 13.90 -21.28
CA LEU A 4 -2.36 14.00 -20.87
C LEU A 4 -2.15 15.03 -19.74
N LYS A 5 -2.83 16.19 -19.81
CA LYS A 5 -2.76 17.18 -18.73
C LYS A 5 -3.38 16.65 -17.45
N SER A 6 -4.53 15.98 -17.55
CA SER A 6 -5.16 15.37 -16.37
C SER A 6 -4.30 14.28 -15.77
N LEU A 7 -3.70 13.42 -16.58
CA LEU A 7 -2.80 12.37 -16.13
C LEU A 7 -1.56 12.96 -15.43
N ALA A 8 -0.94 13.98 -16.03
CA ALA A 8 0.22 14.65 -15.43
C ALA A 8 -0.14 15.32 -14.10
N ALA A 9 -1.29 15.99 -14.02
CA ALA A 9 -1.76 16.62 -12.79
C ALA A 9 -2.02 15.60 -11.69
N VAL A 10 -2.73 14.52 -11.98
CA VAL A 10 -3.03 13.44 -11.03
C VAL A 10 -1.74 12.76 -10.54
N SER A 11 -0.81 12.48 -11.45
CA SER A 11 0.47 11.86 -11.11
C SER A 11 1.32 12.75 -10.20
N SER A 12 1.37 14.06 -10.50
CA SER A 12 2.11 15.03 -9.68
C SER A 12 1.51 15.16 -8.27
N ILE A 13 0.18 15.23 -8.18
CA ILE A 13 -0.54 15.32 -6.90
C ILE A 13 -0.34 14.04 -6.09
N THR A 14 -0.41 12.88 -6.73
CA THR A 14 -0.17 11.58 -6.07
C THR A 14 1.26 11.49 -5.54
N MET A 15 2.24 11.96 -6.31
CA MET A 15 3.64 12.02 -5.85
C MET A 15 3.80 12.94 -4.65
N LEU A 16 3.19 14.13 -4.68
CA LEU A 16 3.17 15.04 -3.53
C LEU A 16 2.60 14.37 -2.28
N SER A 17 1.48 13.68 -2.42
CA SER A 17 0.86 12.94 -1.32
C SER A 17 1.79 11.87 -0.74
N ARG A 18 2.51 11.13 -1.59
CA ARG A 18 3.47 10.11 -1.14
C ARG A 18 4.65 10.72 -0.40
N ILE A 19 5.19 11.83 -0.88
CA ILE A 19 6.28 12.56 -0.22
C ILE A 19 5.81 13.05 1.15
N LEU A 20 4.63 13.65 1.24
CA LEU A 20 4.06 14.10 2.51
C LEU A 20 3.75 12.94 3.47
N GLY A 21 3.33 11.80 2.96
CA GLY A 21 3.16 10.58 3.76
C GLY A 21 4.47 10.11 4.38
N PHE A 22 5.55 10.19 3.63
CA PHE A 22 6.87 9.87 4.13
C PHE A 22 7.37 10.87 5.18
N VAL A 23 7.19 12.18 4.94
CA VAL A 23 7.50 13.24 5.91
C VAL A 23 6.71 13.04 7.21
N ARG A 24 5.43 12.70 7.10
CA ARG A 24 4.58 12.36 8.25
C ARG A 24 5.19 11.22 9.08
N ASP A 25 5.57 10.12 8.45
CA ASP A 25 6.11 8.96 9.15
C ASP A 25 7.45 9.26 9.81
N THR A 26 8.30 10.04 9.17
CA THR A 26 9.56 10.55 9.75
C THR A 26 9.31 11.42 10.97
N LEU A 27 8.31 12.29 10.93
CA LEU A 27 7.94 13.15 12.06
C LEU A 27 7.34 12.36 13.21
N ILE A 28 6.54 11.34 12.95
CA ILE A 28 6.01 10.43 13.98
C ILE A 28 7.17 9.70 14.67
N ALA A 29 8.12 9.17 13.91
CA ALA A 29 9.30 8.52 14.45
C ALA A 29 10.12 9.48 15.32
N ARG A 30 10.35 10.69 14.85
CA ARG A 30 11.10 11.71 15.59
C ARG A 30 10.40 12.13 16.88
N THR A 31 9.10 12.32 16.85
CA THR A 31 8.33 12.86 17.97
C THR A 31 8.03 11.81 19.02
N PHE A 32 7.68 10.60 18.61
CA PHE A 32 7.21 9.53 19.50
C PHE A 32 8.17 8.32 19.60
N GLY A 33 9.09 8.18 18.65
CA GLY A 33 9.99 7.04 18.60
C GLY A 33 9.30 5.75 18.16
N ALA A 34 9.70 4.64 18.76
CA ALA A 34 9.09 3.34 18.60
C ALA A 34 8.94 2.67 19.97
N GLY A 35 7.72 2.40 20.38
CA GLY A 35 7.44 1.84 21.70
C GLY A 35 5.95 1.61 21.91
N MET A 36 5.54 1.58 23.18
CA MET A 36 4.15 1.33 23.55
C MET A 36 3.17 2.29 22.90
N ALA A 37 3.48 3.58 22.88
CA ALA A 37 2.58 4.62 22.37
C ALA A 37 2.36 4.49 20.85
N THR A 38 3.43 4.37 20.08
CA THR A 38 3.35 4.21 18.63
C THR A 38 2.76 2.86 18.22
N ASP A 39 3.08 1.79 18.93
CA ASP A 39 2.45 0.48 18.72
C ASP A 39 0.93 0.56 18.89
N ALA A 40 0.49 1.22 19.96
CA ALA A 40 -0.94 1.43 20.23
C ALA A 40 -1.61 2.22 19.11
N PHE A 41 -1.01 3.30 18.67
CA PHE A 41 -1.54 4.12 17.59
C PHE A 41 -1.59 3.35 16.24
N PHE A 42 -0.54 2.66 15.87
CA PHE A 42 -0.50 1.94 14.60
C PHE A 42 -1.53 0.81 14.54
N ILE A 43 -1.75 0.10 15.63
CA ILE A 43 -2.80 -0.91 15.70
C ILE A 43 -4.19 -0.27 15.68
N ALA A 44 -4.41 0.78 16.46
CA ALA A 44 -5.69 1.48 16.50
C ALA A 44 -6.07 2.10 15.15
N PHE A 45 -5.11 2.63 14.41
CA PHE A 45 -5.35 3.21 13.08
C PHE A 45 -5.48 2.14 12.00
N LYS A 46 -4.82 1.01 12.15
CA LYS A 46 -4.84 -0.08 11.17
C LYS A 46 -6.24 -0.62 10.92
N LEU A 47 -7.07 -0.73 11.94
CA LEU A 47 -8.42 -1.28 11.83
C LEU A 47 -9.35 -0.40 11.01
N PRO A 48 -9.51 0.90 11.30
CA PRO A 48 -10.29 1.79 10.45
C PRO A 48 -9.77 1.84 9.01
N ASN A 49 -8.47 1.83 8.84
CA ASN A 49 -7.84 1.84 7.52
C ASN A 49 -8.11 0.55 6.73
N LEU A 50 -8.11 -0.60 7.39
CA LEU A 50 -8.45 -1.88 6.80
C LEU A 50 -9.90 -1.92 6.35
N LEU A 51 -10.84 -1.49 7.19
CA LEU A 51 -12.25 -1.40 6.85
C LEU A 51 -12.48 -0.41 5.69
N ARG A 52 -11.74 0.70 5.66
CA ARG A 52 -11.75 1.63 4.53
C ARG A 52 -11.36 0.93 3.22
N ARG A 53 -10.31 0.14 3.21
CA ARG A 53 -9.87 -0.61 2.03
C ARG A 53 -10.92 -1.60 1.55
N ILE A 54 -11.59 -2.28 2.46
CA ILE A 54 -12.63 -3.24 2.13
C ILE A 54 -13.86 -2.53 1.55
N PHE A 55 -14.38 -1.52 2.24
CA PHE A 55 -15.65 -0.90 1.88
C PHE A 55 -15.50 0.23 0.86
N ALA A 56 -14.62 1.20 1.11
CA ALA A 56 -14.60 2.44 0.36
C ALA A 56 -13.81 2.35 -0.96
N GLU A 57 -12.62 1.76 -0.94
CA GLU A 57 -11.77 1.70 -2.13
C GLU A 57 -12.01 0.46 -2.99
N GLY A 58 -12.38 -0.64 -2.38
CA GLY A 58 -12.55 -1.91 -3.07
C GLY A 58 -13.98 -2.15 -3.51
N ALA A 59 -14.76 -2.76 -2.62
CA ALA A 59 -16.08 -3.26 -2.95
C ALA A 59 -17.08 -2.17 -3.36
N PHE A 60 -17.08 -1.05 -2.63
CA PHE A 60 -18.05 0.02 -2.88
C PHE A 60 -17.81 0.68 -4.23
N SER A 61 -16.58 1.09 -4.54
CA SER A 61 -16.28 1.75 -5.81
C SER A 61 -16.54 0.84 -7.00
N GLN A 62 -16.21 -0.44 -6.90
CA GLN A 62 -16.46 -1.41 -7.98
C GLN A 62 -17.95 -1.60 -8.26
N ALA A 63 -18.78 -1.53 -7.22
CA ALA A 63 -20.23 -1.67 -7.36
C ALA A 63 -20.91 -0.37 -7.79
N PHE A 64 -20.48 0.75 -7.20
CA PHE A 64 -21.17 2.03 -7.33
C PHE A 64 -20.87 2.76 -8.64
N VAL A 65 -19.61 2.83 -9.05
CA VAL A 65 -19.20 3.65 -10.21
C VAL A 65 -19.88 3.23 -11.52
N PRO A 66 -19.98 1.94 -11.89
CA PRO A 66 -20.69 1.53 -13.10
C PRO A 66 -22.16 1.90 -13.09
N ILE A 67 -22.84 1.74 -11.96
CA ILE A 67 -24.26 2.05 -11.81
C ILE A 67 -24.48 3.56 -11.87
N LEU A 68 -23.61 4.36 -11.24
CA LEU A 68 -23.63 5.82 -11.32
C LEU A 68 -23.45 6.31 -12.76
N ALA A 69 -22.53 5.72 -13.49
CA ALA A 69 -22.30 6.05 -14.90
C ALA A 69 -23.54 5.75 -15.76
N GLU A 70 -24.23 4.65 -15.51
CA GLU A 70 -25.49 4.31 -16.16
C GLU A 70 -26.58 5.34 -15.85
N TYR A 71 -26.77 5.73 -14.60
CA TYR A 71 -27.73 6.77 -14.22
C TYR A 71 -27.40 8.10 -14.88
N LYS A 72 -26.14 8.50 -14.88
CA LYS A 72 -25.68 9.74 -15.52
C LYS A 72 -26.00 9.78 -17.02
N SER A 73 -25.78 8.69 -17.74
CA SER A 73 -25.94 8.63 -19.19
C SER A 73 -27.37 8.37 -19.66
N GLN A 74 -28.19 7.65 -18.87
CA GLN A 74 -29.48 7.14 -19.32
C GLN A 74 -30.68 7.69 -18.53
N GLN A 75 -30.53 8.06 -17.26
CA GLN A 75 -31.65 8.39 -16.37
C GLN A 75 -31.84 9.90 -16.16
N GLY A 76 -30.88 10.72 -16.58
CA GLY A 76 -30.91 12.16 -16.38
C GLY A 76 -30.42 12.66 -15.03
N GLU A 77 -30.29 13.98 -14.90
CA GLU A 77 -29.68 14.62 -13.74
C GLU A 77 -30.47 14.41 -12.44
N GLU A 78 -31.79 14.58 -12.50
CA GLU A 78 -32.65 14.47 -11.29
C GLU A 78 -32.63 13.05 -10.71
N ALA A 79 -32.76 12.03 -11.58
CA ALA A 79 -32.69 10.63 -11.16
C ALA A 79 -31.30 10.28 -10.58
N THR A 80 -30.24 10.83 -11.15
CA THR A 80 -28.86 10.64 -10.66
C THR A 80 -28.68 11.27 -9.29
N ARG A 81 -29.15 12.48 -9.07
CA ARG A 81 -29.14 13.13 -7.76
C ARG A 81 -29.88 12.32 -6.70
N THR A 82 -31.08 11.82 -7.03
CA THR A 82 -31.88 10.99 -6.15
C THR A 82 -31.16 9.67 -5.80
N PHE A 83 -30.56 9.04 -6.79
CA PHE A 83 -29.75 7.82 -6.58
C PHE A 83 -28.58 8.08 -5.62
N ILE A 84 -27.83 9.16 -5.85
CA ILE A 84 -26.70 9.55 -4.97
C ILE A 84 -27.23 9.81 -3.54
N ALA A 85 -28.36 10.49 -3.40
CA ALA A 85 -28.97 10.77 -2.09
C ALA A 85 -29.31 9.47 -1.35
N TYR A 86 -29.87 8.49 -2.02
CA TYR A 86 -30.26 7.21 -1.42
C TYR A 86 -29.04 6.34 -1.07
N VAL A 87 -28.03 6.29 -1.94
CA VAL A 87 -26.81 5.56 -1.67
C VAL A 87 -26.05 6.19 -0.50
N SER A 88 -25.89 7.51 -0.50
CA SER A 88 -25.22 8.21 0.60
C SER A 88 -25.98 8.10 1.92
N GLY A 89 -27.32 8.07 1.88
CA GLY A 89 -28.15 7.87 3.05
C GLY A 89 -27.96 6.48 3.67
N LEU A 90 -27.99 5.43 2.86
CA LEU A 90 -27.76 4.07 3.34
C LEU A 90 -26.33 3.91 3.86
N LEU A 91 -25.35 4.41 3.12
CA LEU A 91 -23.94 4.34 3.49
C LEU A 91 -23.70 5.06 4.84
N THR A 92 -24.24 6.25 5.01
CA THR A 92 -24.17 7.03 6.25
C THR A 92 -24.79 6.27 7.42
N LEU A 93 -25.98 5.69 7.23
CA LEU A 93 -26.65 4.93 8.29
C LEU A 93 -25.84 3.70 8.71
N VAL A 94 -25.44 2.87 7.75
CA VAL A 94 -24.68 1.64 8.01
C VAL A 94 -23.35 1.95 8.69
N LEU A 95 -22.62 2.93 8.20
CA LEU A 95 -21.33 3.31 8.77
C LEU A 95 -21.44 4.03 10.10
N ALA A 96 -22.51 4.79 10.34
CA ALA A 96 -22.80 5.36 11.66
C ALA A 96 -23.06 4.26 12.70
N ILE A 97 -23.79 3.22 12.33
CA ILE A 97 -24.03 2.04 13.18
C ILE A 97 -22.72 1.30 13.44
N VAL A 98 -21.94 1.02 12.39
CA VAL A 98 -20.63 0.35 12.52
C VAL A 98 -19.68 1.17 13.39
N THR A 99 -19.64 2.48 13.21
CA THR A 99 -18.81 3.39 14.02
C THR A 99 -19.22 3.36 15.48
N ALA A 100 -20.51 3.47 15.77
CA ALA A 100 -21.03 3.42 17.14
C ALA A 100 -20.71 2.08 17.81
N LEU A 101 -20.94 0.96 17.12
CA LEU A 101 -20.62 -0.37 17.62
C LEU A 101 -19.12 -0.54 17.85
N GLY A 102 -18.29 -0.08 16.92
CA GLY A 102 -16.84 -0.15 17.04
C GLY A 102 -16.29 0.69 18.19
N MET A 103 -16.85 1.86 18.44
CA MET A 103 -16.47 2.71 19.58
C MET A 103 -16.87 2.08 20.92
N ILE A 104 -18.07 1.54 21.02
CA ILE A 104 -18.58 0.87 22.23
C ILE A 104 -17.79 -0.41 22.48
N ALA A 105 -17.54 -1.19 21.43
CA ALA A 105 -16.85 -2.47 21.50
C ALA A 105 -15.33 -2.37 21.34
N ALA A 106 -14.72 -1.18 21.40
CA ALA A 106 -13.30 -0.98 21.18
C ALA A 106 -12.40 -1.92 22.00
N PRO A 107 -12.61 -2.14 23.31
CA PRO A 107 -11.80 -3.09 24.07
C PRO A 107 -11.89 -4.52 23.53
N TRP A 108 -13.07 -4.96 23.11
CA TRP A 108 -13.30 -6.28 22.53
C TRP A 108 -12.60 -6.44 21.17
N VAL A 109 -12.65 -5.38 20.36
CA VAL A 109 -11.97 -5.36 19.06
C VAL A 109 -10.47 -5.46 19.25
N ILE A 110 -9.88 -4.73 20.17
CA ILE A 110 -8.44 -4.80 20.48
C ILE A 110 -8.09 -6.18 21.06
N TRP A 111 -8.92 -6.73 21.93
CA TRP A 111 -8.71 -8.09 22.43
C TRP A 111 -8.68 -9.13 21.31
N ALA A 112 -9.51 -8.98 20.31
CA ALA A 112 -9.58 -9.91 19.16
C ALA A 112 -8.42 -9.72 18.17
N THR A 113 -7.96 -8.49 17.95
CA THR A 113 -6.96 -8.15 16.92
C THR A 113 -5.55 -7.99 17.45
N ALA A 114 -5.39 -7.68 18.72
CA ALA A 114 -4.11 -7.54 19.40
C ALA A 114 -4.16 -8.16 20.80
N PRO A 115 -4.40 -9.48 20.92
CA PRO A 115 -4.59 -10.13 22.23
C PRO A 115 -3.35 -10.04 23.12
N GLY A 116 -2.16 -9.96 22.55
CA GLY A 116 -0.93 -9.80 23.34
C GLY A 116 -0.84 -8.49 24.12
N PHE A 117 -1.62 -7.48 23.75
CA PHE A 117 -1.67 -6.20 24.48
C PHE A 117 -2.39 -6.31 25.83
N THR A 118 -3.17 -7.35 26.04
CA THR A 118 -3.85 -7.59 27.33
C THR A 118 -2.87 -7.85 28.46
N ASP A 119 -1.65 -8.27 28.19
CA ASP A 119 -0.61 -8.49 29.20
C ASP A 119 -0.09 -7.17 29.80
N THR A 120 -0.29 -6.05 29.12
CA THR A 120 0.09 -4.72 29.59
C THR A 120 -1.19 -3.86 29.66
N PRO A 121 -1.83 -3.69 30.83
CA PRO A 121 -3.11 -2.98 30.94
C PRO A 121 -3.07 -1.55 30.40
N GLU A 122 -1.99 -0.81 30.59
CA GLU A 122 -1.82 0.54 30.07
C GLU A 122 -1.85 0.59 28.53
N LYS A 123 -1.15 -0.33 27.90
CA LYS A 123 -1.07 -0.45 26.45
C LYS A 123 -2.43 -0.82 25.85
N PHE A 124 -3.12 -1.76 26.48
CA PHE A 124 -4.46 -2.18 26.10
C PHE A 124 -5.46 -1.02 26.19
N GLN A 125 -5.44 -0.29 27.29
CA GLN A 125 -6.33 0.86 27.51
C GLN A 125 -6.02 1.98 26.51
N LEU A 126 -4.77 2.32 26.31
CA LEU A 126 -4.35 3.34 25.35
C LEU A 126 -4.78 2.98 23.93
N THR A 127 -4.58 1.74 23.52
CA THR A 127 -4.98 1.24 22.21
C THR A 127 -6.50 1.31 22.02
N SER A 128 -7.27 0.93 23.04
CA SER A 128 -8.72 1.02 23.04
C SER A 128 -9.21 2.47 22.92
N ASP A 129 -8.62 3.39 23.68
CA ASP A 129 -8.95 4.80 23.62
C ASP A 129 -8.62 5.44 22.26
N LEU A 130 -7.45 5.11 21.72
CA LEU A 130 -7.08 5.53 20.37
C LEU A 130 -8.02 4.98 19.31
N LEU A 131 -8.47 3.73 19.45
CA LEU A 131 -9.43 3.14 18.53
C LEU A 131 -10.78 3.87 18.59
N ARG A 132 -11.25 4.24 19.77
CA ARG A 132 -12.47 5.04 19.91
C ARG A 132 -12.38 6.37 19.20
N VAL A 133 -11.25 7.04 19.27
CA VAL A 133 -11.03 8.33 18.61
C VAL A 133 -10.89 8.16 17.09
N THR A 134 -10.19 7.14 16.64
CA THR A 134 -9.92 6.93 15.20
C THR A 134 -11.06 6.23 14.46
N PHE A 135 -11.94 5.51 15.16
CA PHE A 135 -12.96 4.70 14.51
C PHE A 135 -13.94 5.52 13.66
N PRO A 136 -14.39 6.73 14.06
CA PRO A 136 -15.25 7.58 13.22
C PRO A 136 -14.61 7.97 11.86
N TYR A 137 -13.32 7.83 11.72
CA TYR A 137 -12.64 8.02 10.44
C TYR A 137 -13.22 7.16 9.32
N ILE A 138 -13.71 5.96 9.64
CA ILE A 138 -14.37 5.08 8.68
C ILE A 138 -15.55 5.77 7.98
N LEU A 139 -16.42 6.44 8.74
CA LEU A 139 -17.57 7.16 8.20
C LEU A 139 -17.11 8.31 7.30
N LEU A 140 -16.17 9.09 7.79
CA LEU A 140 -15.66 10.28 7.08
C LEU A 140 -14.96 9.89 5.77
N ILE A 141 -14.08 8.90 5.80
CA ILE A 141 -13.34 8.50 4.61
C ILE A 141 -14.22 7.77 3.60
N SER A 142 -15.21 7.04 4.05
CA SER A 142 -16.14 6.35 3.15
C SER A 142 -17.03 7.34 2.41
N LEU A 143 -17.55 8.35 3.08
CA LEU A 143 -18.27 9.45 2.43
C LEU A 143 -17.36 10.27 1.52
N SER A 144 -16.12 10.48 1.90
CA SER A 144 -15.09 11.10 1.06
C SER A 144 -14.83 10.28 -0.21
N SER A 145 -14.77 8.96 -0.09
CA SER A 145 -14.60 8.06 -1.24
C SER A 145 -15.82 8.05 -2.16
N LEU A 146 -17.02 8.14 -1.62
CA LEU A 146 -18.24 8.32 -2.39
C LEU A 146 -18.18 9.64 -3.18
N ALA A 147 -17.83 10.72 -2.53
CA ALA A 147 -17.64 12.02 -3.18
C ALA A 147 -16.58 11.96 -4.29
N GLY A 148 -15.46 11.28 -4.04
CA GLY A 148 -14.40 11.06 -5.00
C GLY A 148 -14.84 10.24 -6.21
N ALA A 149 -15.62 9.20 -6.00
CA ALA A 149 -16.20 8.39 -7.08
C ALA A 149 -17.14 9.21 -7.96
N ILE A 150 -17.95 10.06 -7.37
CA ILE A 150 -18.82 10.99 -8.11
C ILE A 150 -17.99 11.98 -8.93
N LEU A 151 -17.00 12.62 -8.32
CA LEU A 151 -16.13 13.58 -9.00
C LEU A 151 -15.34 12.93 -10.15
N ASN A 152 -14.86 11.72 -9.98
CA ASN A 152 -14.19 10.96 -11.04
C ASN A 152 -15.14 10.67 -12.21
N THR A 153 -16.40 10.35 -11.93
CA THR A 153 -17.42 10.12 -12.96
C THR A 153 -17.72 11.39 -13.77
N TRP A 154 -17.54 12.57 -13.17
CA TRP A 154 -17.65 13.87 -13.85
C TRP A 154 -16.30 14.40 -14.35
N ASN A 155 -15.29 13.55 -14.47
CA ASN A 155 -13.95 13.89 -14.98
C ASN A 155 -13.19 14.95 -14.14
N ARG A 156 -13.48 15.02 -12.84
CA ARG A 156 -12.80 15.90 -11.89
C ARG A 156 -11.76 15.12 -11.09
N PHE A 157 -10.75 14.58 -11.77
CA PHE A 157 -9.80 13.62 -11.19
C PHE A 157 -8.83 14.24 -10.18
N SER A 158 -8.49 15.51 -10.33
CA SER A 158 -7.50 16.19 -9.47
C SER A 158 -7.95 16.32 -8.02
N VAL A 159 -9.24 16.49 -7.79
CA VAL A 159 -9.81 16.69 -6.45
C VAL A 159 -9.69 15.41 -5.60
N PRO A 160 -10.17 14.24 -6.05
CA PRO A 160 -9.97 13.01 -5.30
C PRO A 160 -8.50 12.63 -5.14
N ALA A 161 -7.64 12.93 -6.12
CA ALA A 161 -6.21 12.67 -6.05
C ALA A 161 -5.51 13.47 -4.94
N PHE A 162 -6.00 14.68 -4.65
CA PHE A 162 -5.46 15.55 -3.60
C PHE A 162 -5.90 15.14 -2.19
N VAL A 163 -7.01 14.45 -2.04
CA VAL A 163 -7.64 14.12 -0.75
C VAL A 163 -6.68 13.42 0.23
N PRO A 164 -5.88 12.41 -0.14
CA PRO A 164 -4.93 11.78 0.79
C PRO A 164 -3.91 12.76 1.40
N THR A 165 -3.58 13.83 0.67
CA THR A 165 -2.66 14.88 1.16
C THR A 165 -3.19 15.55 2.43
N LEU A 166 -4.49 15.72 2.57
CA LEU A 166 -5.12 16.38 3.72
C LEU A 166 -4.91 15.59 5.02
N LEU A 167 -5.00 14.26 4.98
CA LEU A 167 -4.70 13.44 6.13
C LEU A 167 -3.24 13.57 6.56
N ASN A 168 -2.34 13.52 5.59
CA ASN A 168 -0.90 13.68 5.85
C ASN A 168 -0.57 15.03 6.47
N VAL A 169 -1.14 16.11 5.93
CA VAL A 169 -0.98 17.46 6.47
C VAL A 169 -1.52 17.56 7.89
N SER A 170 -2.70 16.99 8.15
CA SER A 170 -3.28 16.97 9.50
C SER A 170 -2.36 16.29 10.51
N MET A 171 -1.85 15.12 10.16
CA MET A 171 -0.93 14.38 11.04
C MET A 171 0.40 15.10 11.24
N ILE A 172 0.91 15.76 10.22
CA ILE A 172 2.13 16.58 10.33
C ILE A 172 1.92 17.77 11.28
N VAL A 173 0.82 18.50 11.13
CA VAL A 173 0.49 19.65 11.97
C VAL A 173 0.30 19.23 13.42
N PHE A 174 -0.45 18.17 13.69
CA PHE A 174 -0.65 17.66 15.05
C PHE A 174 0.66 17.18 15.67
N SER A 175 1.51 16.49 14.93
CA SER A 175 2.81 16.04 15.42
C SER A 175 3.75 17.16 15.77
N LEU A 176 3.76 18.24 14.98
CA LEU A 176 4.66 19.37 15.19
C LEU A 176 4.18 20.36 16.27
N PHE A 177 2.88 20.66 16.33
CA PHE A 177 2.37 21.80 17.09
C PHE A 177 1.42 21.43 18.22
N LEU A 178 0.68 20.34 18.11
CA LEU A 178 -0.43 20.02 19.02
C LEU A 178 -0.13 18.91 20.02
N THR A 179 1.01 18.25 19.90
CA THR A 179 1.41 17.17 20.81
C THR A 179 1.41 17.56 22.29
N PRO A 180 1.89 18.76 22.69
CA PRO A 180 1.92 19.14 24.11
C PRO A 180 0.54 19.31 24.76
N TYR A 181 -0.51 19.47 23.96
CA TYR A 181 -1.88 19.68 24.46
C TYR A 181 -2.65 18.38 24.77
N PHE A 182 -2.02 17.23 24.53
CA PHE A 182 -2.66 15.91 24.73
C PHE A 182 -1.90 15.10 25.78
N ASP A 183 -2.64 14.34 26.56
CA ASP A 183 -2.11 13.43 27.58
C ASP A 183 -2.82 12.06 27.44
N PRO A 184 -2.09 10.97 27.05
CA PRO A 184 -0.68 10.99 26.61
C PRO A 184 -0.50 11.69 25.24
N PRO A 185 0.72 12.17 24.92
CA PRO A 185 0.95 12.94 23.68
C PRO A 185 0.54 12.24 22.38
N VAL A 186 0.60 10.91 22.35
CA VAL A 186 0.23 10.11 21.16
C VAL A 186 -1.26 10.23 20.81
N MET A 187 -2.12 10.64 21.74
CA MET A 187 -3.52 10.92 21.46
C MET A 187 -3.70 11.99 20.39
N ALA A 188 -2.73 12.89 20.26
CA ALA A 188 -2.72 13.88 19.17
C ALA A 188 -2.82 13.22 17.79
N LEU A 189 -2.17 12.09 17.58
CA LEU A 189 -2.25 11.36 16.30
C LEU A 189 -3.65 10.80 16.03
N GLY A 190 -4.33 10.30 17.05
CA GLY A 190 -5.72 9.84 16.91
C GLY A 190 -6.65 10.97 16.48
N TRP A 191 -6.57 12.12 17.13
CA TRP A 191 -7.34 13.31 16.76
C TRP A 191 -6.93 13.88 15.40
N ALA A 192 -5.66 13.77 15.03
CA ALA A 192 -5.18 14.15 13.70
C ALA A 192 -5.85 13.32 12.59
N VAL A 193 -6.04 12.04 12.81
CA VAL A 193 -6.76 11.15 11.88
C VAL A 193 -8.21 11.61 11.72
N LEU A 194 -8.88 11.92 12.80
CA LEU A 194 -10.28 12.37 12.79
C LEU A 194 -10.43 13.71 12.06
N VAL A 195 -9.59 14.69 12.42
CA VAL A 195 -9.58 16.01 11.78
C VAL A 195 -9.21 15.90 10.30
N GLY A 196 -8.24 15.05 9.96
CA GLY A 196 -7.85 14.79 8.58
C GLY A 196 -8.99 14.18 7.77
N GLY A 197 -9.72 13.23 8.33
CA GLY A 197 -10.90 12.65 7.69
C GLY A 197 -12.00 13.68 7.44
N LEU A 198 -12.26 14.53 8.41
CA LEU A 198 -13.21 15.64 8.27
C LEU A 198 -12.78 16.62 7.17
N ALA A 199 -11.51 17.00 7.14
CA ALA A 199 -10.96 17.86 6.11
C ALA A 199 -11.07 17.23 4.71
N GLN A 200 -10.82 15.94 4.59
CA GLN A 200 -10.95 15.19 3.34
C GLN A 200 -12.39 15.23 2.79
N LEU A 201 -13.37 15.08 3.66
CA LEU A 201 -14.77 15.16 3.26
C LEU A 201 -15.18 16.59 2.90
N LEU A 202 -14.89 17.55 3.77
CA LEU A 202 -15.28 18.95 3.58
C LEU A 202 -14.63 19.58 2.34
N TYR A 203 -13.41 19.21 2.02
CA TYR A 203 -12.72 19.70 0.83
C TYR A 203 -13.46 19.35 -0.47
N GLN A 204 -14.12 18.21 -0.52
CA GLN A 204 -14.82 17.74 -1.72
C GLN A 204 -16.23 18.34 -1.88
N LEU A 205 -16.86 18.79 -0.80
CA LEU A 205 -18.24 19.29 -0.86
C LEU A 205 -18.42 20.49 -1.81
N PRO A 206 -17.56 21.52 -1.82
CA PRO A 206 -17.67 22.61 -2.79
C PRO A 206 -17.54 22.15 -4.24
N HIS A 207 -16.70 21.16 -4.49
CA HIS A 207 -16.53 20.60 -5.83
C HIS A 207 -17.74 19.79 -6.29
N LEU A 208 -18.39 19.07 -5.37
CA LEU A 208 -19.68 18.41 -5.66
C LEU A 208 -20.77 19.43 -5.99
N LYS A 209 -20.82 20.54 -5.26
CA LYS A 209 -21.76 21.62 -5.52
C LYS A 209 -21.58 22.21 -6.92
N LYS A 210 -20.35 22.39 -7.38
CA LYS A 210 -20.04 22.93 -8.71
C LYS A 210 -20.57 22.05 -9.85
N ILE A 211 -20.59 20.74 -9.68
CA ILE A 211 -21.13 19.81 -10.67
C ILE A 211 -22.63 19.51 -10.47
N GLY A 212 -23.25 20.12 -9.47
CA GLY A 212 -24.68 19.94 -9.17
C GLY A 212 -25.05 18.63 -8.49
N MET A 213 -24.07 17.90 -7.94
CA MET A 213 -24.27 16.60 -7.31
C MET A 213 -24.12 16.61 -5.78
N LEU A 214 -24.09 17.81 -5.17
CA LEU A 214 -24.17 17.92 -3.72
C LEU A 214 -25.62 17.76 -3.28
N VAL A 215 -25.91 16.61 -2.66
CA VAL A 215 -27.26 16.24 -2.20
C VAL A 215 -27.22 15.83 -0.77
N LEU A 216 -28.33 16.11 -0.03
CA LEU A 216 -28.48 15.61 1.32
C LEU A 216 -28.74 14.11 1.31
N PRO A 217 -28.09 13.34 2.18
CA PRO A 217 -28.38 11.92 2.33
C PRO A 217 -29.85 11.68 2.67
N ARG A 218 -30.48 10.76 1.97
CA ARG A 218 -31.85 10.30 2.21
C ARG A 218 -31.86 8.80 2.34
N LEU A 219 -32.66 8.29 3.27
CA LEU A 219 -32.81 6.86 3.46
C LEU A 219 -34.01 6.35 2.66
N ASN A 220 -33.75 5.47 1.69
CA ASN A 220 -34.79 4.70 1.00
C ASN A 220 -34.29 3.27 0.76
N LEU A 221 -34.70 2.35 1.60
CA LEU A 221 -34.30 0.95 1.52
C LEU A 221 -35.04 0.15 0.44
N ARG A 222 -36.03 0.76 -0.23
CA ARG A 222 -36.80 0.11 -1.29
C ARG A 222 -36.35 0.46 -2.69
N ASP A 223 -35.39 1.39 -2.82
CA ASP A 223 -34.91 1.80 -4.13
C ASP A 223 -34.16 0.67 -4.83
N THR A 224 -34.46 0.42 -6.10
CA THR A 224 -33.84 -0.64 -6.89
C THR A 224 -32.37 -0.39 -7.17
N GLY A 225 -31.97 0.87 -7.38
CA GLY A 225 -30.57 1.25 -7.62
C GLY A 225 -29.68 0.97 -6.42
N VAL A 226 -30.15 1.27 -5.23
CA VAL A 226 -29.47 0.98 -3.97
C VAL A 226 -29.24 -0.52 -3.79
N TRP A 227 -30.24 -1.33 -4.04
CA TRP A 227 -30.12 -2.78 -3.95
C TRP A 227 -29.19 -3.36 -5.02
N ARG A 228 -29.13 -2.79 -6.22
CA ARG A 228 -28.14 -3.17 -7.24
C ARG A 228 -26.72 -2.96 -6.73
N VAL A 229 -26.44 -1.83 -6.10
CA VAL A 229 -25.13 -1.55 -5.48
C VAL A 229 -24.83 -2.57 -4.39
N MET A 230 -25.77 -2.81 -3.48
CA MET A 230 -25.59 -3.75 -2.36
C MET A 230 -25.32 -5.18 -2.85
N LYS A 231 -26.06 -5.66 -3.83
CA LYS A 231 -25.85 -7.00 -4.42
C LYS A 231 -24.50 -7.17 -5.07
N GLN A 232 -23.99 -6.12 -5.72
CA GLN A 232 -22.67 -6.15 -6.35
C GLN A 232 -21.53 -5.98 -5.34
N MET A 233 -21.77 -5.29 -4.23
CA MET A 233 -20.78 -5.13 -3.16
C MET A 233 -20.43 -6.43 -2.47
N LEU A 234 -21.39 -7.31 -2.24
CA LEU A 234 -21.17 -8.51 -1.44
C LEU A 234 -20.07 -9.44 -1.99
N PRO A 235 -20.08 -9.82 -3.29
CA PRO A 235 -18.97 -10.58 -3.86
C PRO A 235 -17.64 -9.84 -3.84
N ALA A 236 -17.66 -8.52 -4.05
CA ALA A 236 -16.46 -7.68 -4.02
C ALA A 236 -15.86 -7.60 -2.60
N ILE A 237 -16.67 -7.52 -1.56
CA ILE A 237 -16.22 -7.58 -0.16
C ILE A 237 -15.50 -8.90 0.11
N LEU A 238 -16.07 -10.01 -0.32
CA LEU A 238 -15.45 -11.33 -0.14
C LEU A 238 -14.09 -11.41 -0.84
N GLY A 239 -13.99 -10.91 -2.06
CA GLY A 239 -12.75 -10.90 -2.81
C GLY A 239 -11.64 -10.07 -2.17
N VAL A 240 -11.96 -8.89 -1.66
CA VAL A 240 -11.00 -8.00 -1.00
C VAL A 240 -10.63 -8.48 0.40
N SER A 241 -11.55 -9.13 1.10
CA SER A 241 -11.36 -9.57 2.49
C SER A 241 -10.24 -10.60 2.64
N VAL A 242 -10.00 -11.46 1.66
CA VAL A 242 -8.95 -12.49 1.73
C VAL A 242 -7.58 -11.87 1.97
N SER A 243 -7.24 -10.80 1.24
CA SER A 243 -5.96 -10.11 1.41
C SER A 243 -5.84 -9.40 2.76
N GLN A 244 -6.96 -8.95 3.33
CA GLN A 244 -6.99 -8.23 4.61
C GLN A 244 -6.92 -9.17 5.83
N ILE A 245 -7.37 -10.41 5.70
CA ILE A 245 -7.28 -11.42 6.78
C ILE A 245 -5.82 -11.67 7.15
N SER A 246 -4.92 -11.76 6.19
CA SER A 246 -3.48 -11.92 6.44
C SER A 246 -2.91 -10.79 7.31
N LEU A 247 -3.32 -9.54 7.07
CA LEU A 247 -2.89 -8.38 7.86
C LEU A 247 -3.37 -8.46 9.31
N ILE A 248 -4.61 -8.91 9.52
CA ILE A 248 -5.15 -9.11 10.88
C ILE A 248 -4.37 -10.19 11.63
N ILE A 249 -4.11 -11.32 10.99
CA ILE A 249 -3.38 -12.42 11.63
C ILE A 249 -1.96 -12.00 11.97
N ASN A 250 -1.27 -11.31 11.09
CA ASN A 250 0.06 -10.77 11.36
C ASN A 250 0.06 -9.77 12.53
N THR A 251 -0.99 -8.96 12.65
CA THR A 251 -1.18 -8.05 13.78
C THR A 251 -1.34 -8.82 15.10
N ILE A 252 -2.08 -9.93 15.09
CA ILE A 252 -2.23 -10.80 16.27
C ILE A 252 -0.87 -11.32 16.71
N PHE A 253 -0.07 -11.86 15.79
CA PHE A 253 1.29 -12.33 16.11
C PHE A 253 2.18 -11.21 16.64
N ALA A 254 2.16 -10.04 16.00
CA ALA A 254 2.98 -8.90 16.39
C ALA A 254 2.63 -8.38 17.80
N SER A 255 1.38 -8.51 18.22
CA SER A 255 0.93 -8.06 19.54
C SER A 255 1.58 -8.80 20.70
N PHE A 256 2.05 -10.03 20.49
CA PHE A 256 2.75 -10.83 21.51
C PHE A 256 4.24 -10.50 21.64
N LEU A 257 4.77 -9.68 20.73
CA LEU A 257 6.18 -9.32 20.73
C LEU A 257 6.48 -8.14 21.67
N VAL A 258 7.76 -7.87 21.89
CA VAL A 258 8.24 -6.75 22.72
C VAL A 258 7.65 -5.43 22.24
N ALA A 259 7.48 -4.49 23.16
CA ALA A 259 7.05 -3.14 22.82
C ALA A 259 8.02 -2.48 21.82
N GLY A 260 7.49 -1.87 20.78
CA GLY A 260 8.22 -1.32 19.65
C GLY A 260 8.18 -2.19 18.39
N SER A 261 7.90 -3.49 18.53
CA SER A 261 7.92 -4.42 17.39
C SER A 261 6.94 -4.04 16.27
N VAL A 262 5.74 -3.63 16.60
CA VAL A 262 4.74 -3.16 15.63
C VAL A 262 5.26 -1.90 14.92
N SER A 263 5.84 -0.98 15.66
CA SER A 263 6.38 0.27 15.12
C SER A 263 7.57 0.03 14.20
N TRP A 264 8.51 -0.84 14.61
CA TRP A 264 9.68 -1.17 13.76
C TRP A 264 9.27 -1.82 12.45
N MET A 265 8.30 -2.72 12.48
CA MET A 265 7.75 -3.33 11.27
C MET A 265 7.05 -2.29 10.39
N TYR A 266 6.31 -1.36 10.99
CA TYR A 266 5.63 -0.31 10.27
C TYR A 266 6.61 0.59 9.50
N TYR A 267 7.66 1.06 10.15
CA TYR A 267 8.66 1.93 9.50
C TYR A 267 9.45 1.19 8.42
N ALA A 268 9.78 -0.08 8.65
CA ALA A 268 10.44 -0.91 7.64
C ALA A 268 9.56 -1.14 6.42
N ASP A 269 8.29 -1.42 6.63
CA ASP A 269 7.31 -1.61 5.57
C ASP A 269 7.14 -0.34 4.72
N ARG A 270 7.19 0.83 5.35
CA ARG A 270 7.15 2.12 4.65
C ARG A 270 8.31 2.32 3.68
N LEU A 271 9.50 1.90 4.06
CA LEU A 271 10.66 1.95 3.16
C LEU A 271 10.53 0.98 1.98
N MET A 272 9.99 -0.20 2.21
CA MET A 272 9.73 -1.18 1.15
C MET A 272 8.62 -0.72 0.20
N GLU A 273 7.63 0.00 0.68
CA GLU A 273 6.52 0.49 -0.15
C GLU A 273 6.95 1.50 -1.22
N LEU A 274 8.04 2.22 -1.03
CA LEU A 274 8.50 3.19 -2.03
C LEU A 274 8.75 2.54 -3.40
N PRO A 275 9.66 1.57 -3.54
CA PRO A 275 9.87 0.89 -4.82
C PRO A 275 8.66 0.03 -5.23
N SER A 276 8.00 -0.63 -4.30
CA SER A 276 6.83 -1.46 -4.57
C SER A 276 5.66 -0.65 -5.15
N GLY A 277 5.42 0.53 -4.61
CA GLY A 277 4.35 1.41 -5.07
C GLY A 277 4.61 1.99 -6.45
N VAL A 278 5.84 2.39 -6.74
CA VAL A 278 6.19 2.98 -8.03
C VAL A 278 6.27 1.91 -9.12
N LEU A 279 7.07 0.88 -8.93
CA LEU A 279 7.34 -0.13 -9.95
C LEU A 279 6.17 -1.09 -10.15
N GLY A 280 5.55 -1.53 -9.06
CA GLY A 280 4.47 -2.51 -9.13
C GLY A 280 3.20 -1.94 -9.75
N VAL A 281 2.85 -0.70 -9.44
CA VAL A 281 1.67 -0.03 -10.03
C VAL A 281 1.91 0.22 -11.52
N ALA A 282 3.09 0.74 -11.88
CA ALA A 282 3.42 1.01 -13.28
C ALA A 282 3.34 -0.26 -14.14
N LEU A 283 3.96 -1.35 -13.70
CA LEU A 283 3.94 -2.62 -14.42
C LEU A 283 2.52 -3.21 -14.52
N GLY A 284 1.77 -3.25 -13.43
CA GLY A 284 0.42 -3.78 -13.42
C GLY A 284 -0.54 -2.99 -14.31
N THR A 285 -0.42 -1.67 -14.31
CA THR A 285 -1.28 -0.78 -15.11
C THR A 285 -1.05 -0.96 -16.61
N ILE A 286 0.18 -1.21 -17.03
CA ILE A 286 0.53 -1.40 -18.44
C ILE A 286 0.16 -2.82 -18.91
N LEU A 287 0.44 -3.83 -18.08
CA LEU A 287 0.32 -5.22 -18.50
C LEU A 287 -1.12 -5.69 -18.68
N LEU A 288 -2.02 -5.34 -17.77
CA LEU A 288 -3.38 -5.87 -17.80
C LEU A 288 -4.14 -5.52 -19.09
N PRO A 289 -4.21 -4.24 -19.55
CA PRO A 289 -4.89 -3.92 -20.79
C PRO A 289 -4.27 -4.58 -22.01
N THR A 290 -2.94 -4.63 -22.07
CA THR A 290 -2.20 -5.24 -23.19
C THR A 290 -2.45 -6.73 -23.25
N LEU A 291 -2.41 -7.43 -22.12
CA LEU A 291 -2.70 -8.86 -22.05
C LEU A 291 -4.16 -9.17 -22.39
N ALA A 292 -5.11 -8.35 -21.93
CA ALA A 292 -6.52 -8.53 -22.23
C ALA A 292 -6.79 -8.40 -23.74
N LYS A 293 -6.20 -7.40 -24.38
CA LYS A 293 -6.31 -7.20 -25.84
C LYS A 293 -5.72 -8.40 -26.59
N THR A 294 -4.56 -8.88 -26.18
CA THR A 294 -3.87 -10.01 -26.83
C THR A 294 -4.65 -11.34 -26.62
N TYR A 295 -5.21 -11.52 -25.43
CA TYR A 295 -6.06 -12.70 -25.16
C TYR A 295 -7.32 -12.71 -26.04
N ALA A 296 -7.96 -11.55 -26.21
CA ALA A 296 -9.14 -11.41 -27.06
C ALA A 296 -8.83 -11.74 -28.53
N SER A 297 -7.63 -11.45 -29.02
CA SER A 297 -7.18 -11.79 -30.37
C SER A 297 -6.71 -13.26 -30.51
N LYS A 298 -6.74 -14.03 -29.43
CA LYS A 298 -6.34 -15.47 -29.38
C LYS A 298 -4.88 -15.72 -29.78
N ASP A 299 -4.01 -14.75 -29.63
CA ASP A 299 -2.58 -14.90 -29.92
C ASP A 299 -1.82 -15.30 -28.65
N ARG A 300 -1.70 -16.62 -28.44
CA ARG A 300 -0.99 -17.18 -27.28
C ARG A 300 0.51 -16.90 -27.28
N HIS A 301 1.11 -16.86 -28.46
CA HIS A 301 2.55 -16.60 -28.59
C HIS A 301 2.87 -15.17 -28.15
N GLU A 302 2.09 -14.20 -28.62
CA GLU A 302 2.25 -12.79 -28.22
C GLU A 302 1.93 -12.57 -26.76
N TYR A 303 0.92 -13.27 -26.23
CA TYR A 303 0.58 -13.24 -24.80
C TYR A 303 1.76 -13.68 -23.93
N SER A 304 2.40 -14.79 -24.29
CA SER A 304 3.59 -15.29 -23.61
C SER A 304 4.76 -14.32 -23.72
N ARG A 305 4.95 -13.69 -24.88
CA ARG A 305 6.00 -12.69 -25.08
C ARG A 305 5.79 -11.44 -24.22
N ILE A 306 4.56 -10.98 -24.04
CA ILE A 306 4.23 -9.85 -23.17
C ILE A 306 4.56 -10.18 -21.71
N LEU A 307 4.19 -11.35 -21.24
CA LEU A 307 4.53 -11.82 -19.89
C LEU A 307 6.03 -11.92 -19.70
N ASP A 308 6.75 -12.45 -20.67
CA ASP A 308 8.22 -12.57 -20.65
C ASP A 308 8.89 -11.19 -20.59
N TRP A 309 8.42 -10.25 -21.39
CA TRP A 309 8.88 -8.87 -21.36
C TRP A 309 8.63 -8.22 -19.98
N GLY A 310 7.43 -8.41 -19.42
CA GLY A 310 7.09 -7.91 -18.09
C GLY A 310 7.98 -8.48 -17.00
N LEU A 311 8.27 -9.79 -17.04
CA LEU A 311 9.18 -10.44 -16.10
C LEU A 311 10.62 -9.94 -16.23
N ARG A 312 11.12 -9.81 -17.44
CA ARG A 312 12.48 -9.29 -17.68
C ARG A 312 12.63 -7.86 -17.17
N LEU A 313 11.66 -7.01 -17.48
CA LEU A 313 11.65 -5.63 -16.99
C LEU A 313 11.54 -5.58 -15.45
N CYS A 314 10.71 -6.42 -14.88
CA CYS A 314 10.60 -6.57 -13.44
C CYS A 314 11.95 -6.93 -12.81
N PHE A 315 12.62 -7.96 -13.30
CA PHE A 315 13.91 -8.38 -12.75
C PHE A 315 14.99 -7.29 -12.89
N VAL A 316 15.05 -6.62 -14.04
CA VAL A 316 16.00 -5.53 -14.25
C VAL A 316 15.83 -4.38 -13.28
N LEU A 317 14.59 -4.01 -12.96
CA LEU A 317 14.29 -2.86 -12.11
C LEU A 317 14.21 -3.22 -10.62
N VAL A 318 13.68 -4.39 -10.30
CA VAL A 318 13.34 -4.74 -8.91
C VAL A 318 14.44 -5.50 -8.20
N LEU A 319 15.16 -6.36 -8.88
CA LEU A 319 16.25 -7.12 -8.26
C LEU A 319 17.31 -6.18 -7.64
N PRO A 320 17.79 -5.14 -8.32
CA PRO A 320 18.71 -4.18 -7.71
C PRO A 320 18.07 -3.43 -6.54
N CYS A 321 16.80 -3.03 -6.63
CA CYS A 321 16.09 -2.38 -5.53
C CYS A 321 16.01 -3.29 -4.30
N SER A 322 15.68 -4.56 -4.49
CA SER A 322 15.59 -5.55 -3.42
C SER A 322 16.92 -5.71 -2.69
N LEU A 323 17.99 -5.91 -3.42
CA LEU A 323 19.34 -6.04 -2.85
C LEU A 323 19.85 -4.73 -2.24
N ALA A 324 19.60 -3.59 -2.88
CA ALA A 324 19.99 -2.29 -2.35
C ALA A 324 19.26 -1.99 -1.01
N LEU A 325 17.98 -2.30 -0.87
CA LEU A 325 17.26 -2.16 0.40
C LEU A 325 17.89 -2.99 1.52
N GLY A 326 18.27 -4.22 1.22
CA GLY A 326 18.94 -5.08 2.20
C GLY A 326 20.32 -4.57 2.58
N ILE A 327 21.11 -4.15 1.61
CA ILE A 327 22.49 -3.64 1.85
C ILE A 327 22.45 -2.29 2.54
N LEU A 328 21.56 -1.39 2.12
CA LEU A 328 21.44 -0.03 2.63
C LEU A 328 20.47 0.07 3.81
N ALA A 329 20.07 -1.03 4.44
CA ALA A 329 19.09 -1.01 5.52
C ALA A 329 19.54 -0.10 6.68
N GLU A 330 20.79 -0.16 7.11
CA GLU A 330 21.35 0.74 8.14
C GLU A 330 21.37 2.20 7.67
N PRO A 331 22.00 2.57 6.55
CA PRO A 331 21.99 3.95 6.08
C PRO A 331 20.59 4.53 5.92
N LEU A 332 19.64 3.75 5.41
CA LEU A 332 18.26 4.20 5.22
C LEU A 332 17.55 4.46 6.55
N THR A 333 17.60 3.51 7.47
CA THR A 333 16.89 3.64 8.75
C THR A 333 17.51 4.75 9.63
N VAL A 334 18.82 4.84 9.69
CA VAL A 334 19.51 5.87 10.48
C VAL A 334 19.30 7.25 9.87
N SER A 335 19.50 7.39 8.55
CA SER A 335 19.41 8.70 7.90
C SER A 335 17.99 9.25 7.85
N LEU A 336 16.98 8.39 7.76
CA LEU A 336 15.59 8.80 7.59
C LEU A 336 14.82 8.87 8.91
N PHE A 337 15.14 8.04 9.89
CA PHE A 337 14.33 7.92 11.12
C PHE A 337 15.07 8.22 12.43
N GLN A 338 16.39 8.04 12.50
CA GLN A 338 17.11 8.18 13.78
C GLN A 338 17.30 9.63 14.19
N TYR A 339 16.23 10.26 14.65
CA TYR A 339 16.19 11.61 15.18
C TYR A 339 15.26 11.67 16.39
N GLY A 340 15.51 12.61 17.31
CA GLY A 340 14.65 12.82 18.47
C GLY A 340 14.49 11.57 19.33
N GLN A 341 13.26 11.12 19.49
CA GLN A 341 12.91 9.97 20.33
C GLN A 341 13.21 8.61 19.68
N PHE A 342 13.47 8.57 18.38
CA PHE A 342 13.83 7.34 17.68
C PHE A 342 15.30 7.03 17.92
N SER A 343 15.56 6.01 18.75
CA SER A 343 16.91 5.66 19.23
C SER A 343 17.72 4.84 18.22
N GLY A 344 19.02 4.68 18.50
CA GLY A 344 19.86 3.76 17.72
C GLY A 344 19.39 2.30 17.81
N PHE A 345 18.85 1.89 18.95
CA PHE A 345 18.24 0.57 19.10
C PHE A 345 17.01 0.41 18.20
N ASP A 346 16.15 1.42 18.14
CA ASP A 346 15.00 1.43 17.23
C ASP A 346 15.43 1.33 15.77
N ALA A 347 16.49 2.04 15.39
CA ALA A 347 17.05 1.96 14.04
C ALA A 347 17.57 0.56 13.72
N GLU A 348 18.27 -0.08 14.64
CA GLU A 348 18.76 -1.45 14.47
C GLU A 348 17.63 -2.46 14.32
N MET A 349 16.58 -2.34 15.14
CA MET A 349 15.42 -3.23 15.05
C MET A 349 14.64 -3.02 13.75
N THR A 350 14.46 -1.77 13.32
CA THR A 350 13.84 -1.43 12.04
C THR A 350 14.68 -1.96 10.88
N GLN A 351 15.99 -1.88 10.96
CA GLN A 351 16.93 -2.42 9.98
C GLN A 351 16.75 -3.94 9.81
N ARG A 352 16.62 -4.68 10.88
CA ARG A 352 16.39 -6.14 10.83
C ARG A 352 15.10 -6.47 10.10
N ALA A 353 14.04 -5.76 10.39
CA ALA A 353 12.76 -5.91 9.69
C ALA A 353 12.88 -5.54 8.19
N LEU A 354 13.59 -4.48 7.87
CA LEU A 354 13.79 -4.05 6.48
C LEU A 354 14.58 -5.07 5.66
N ILE A 355 15.62 -5.66 6.22
CA ILE A 355 16.37 -6.74 5.57
C ILE A 355 15.45 -7.92 5.26
N ALA A 356 14.62 -8.31 6.23
CA ALA A 356 13.65 -9.39 6.04
C ALA A 356 12.61 -9.04 4.95
N TYR A 357 12.09 -7.83 4.93
CA TYR A 357 11.16 -7.37 3.89
C TYR A 357 11.81 -7.28 2.51
N SER A 358 13.09 -6.91 2.43
CA SER A 358 13.78 -6.76 1.14
C SER A 358 13.82 -8.06 0.35
N VAL A 359 13.86 -9.20 1.02
CA VAL A 359 13.81 -10.53 0.38
C VAL A 359 12.50 -10.72 -0.38
N GLY A 360 11.40 -10.18 0.11
CA GLY A 360 10.07 -10.35 -0.47
C GLY A 360 9.70 -9.32 -1.53
N LEU A 361 10.46 -8.25 -1.68
CA LEU A 361 10.13 -7.18 -2.63
C LEU A 361 10.01 -7.69 -4.07
N LEU A 362 10.94 -8.50 -4.50
CA LEU A 362 10.91 -9.11 -5.83
C LEU A 362 9.65 -9.96 -6.02
N GLY A 363 9.32 -10.80 -5.03
CA GLY A 363 8.11 -11.62 -5.05
C GLY A 363 6.83 -10.79 -5.14
N ILE A 364 6.73 -9.72 -4.35
CA ILE A 364 5.56 -8.82 -4.36
C ILE A 364 5.33 -8.20 -5.74
N ILE A 365 6.39 -7.77 -6.40
CA ILE A 365 6.27 -7.12 -7.71
C ILE A 365 6.07 -8.16 -8.83
N VAL A 366 6.70 -9.31 -8.73
CA VAL A 366 6.45 -10.44 -9.67
C VAL A 366 4.99 -10.86 -9.64
N ILE A 367 4.33 -10.89 -8.47
CA ILE A 367 2.89 -11.12 -8.37
C ILE A 367 2.11 -10.11 -9.22
N LYS A 368 2.48 -8.84 -9.18
CA LYS A 368 1.83 -7.77 -9.94
C LYS A 368 2.05 -7.88 -11.45
N VAL A 369 3.06 -8.61 -11.87
CA VAL A 369 3.30 -8.94 -13.28
C VAL A 369 2.51 -10.18 -13.72
N LEU A 370 2.48 -11.23 -12.88
CA LEU A 370 1.90 -12.52 -13.24
C LEU A 370 0.39 -12.60 -12.98
N ALA A 371 -0.13 -11.94 -11.95
CA ALA A 371 -1.56 -11.94 -11.69
C ALA A 371 -2.39 -11.37 -12.85
N PRO A 372 -2.00 -10.29 -13.54
CA PRO A 372 -2.68 -9.85 -14.75
C PRO A 372 -2.75 -10.92 -15.84
N GLY A 373 -1.82 -11.86 -15.88
CA GLY A 373 -1.84 -13.00 -16.79
C GLY A 373 -3.04 -13.93 -16.59
N PHE A 374 -3.59 -13.97 -15.38
CA PHE A 374 -4.86 -14.66 -15.09
C PHE A 374 -6.07 -13.76 -15.25
N TYR A 375 -5.99 -12.51 -14.79
CA TYR A 375 -7.09 -11.56 -14.85
C TYR A 375 -7.49 -11.22 -16.29
N ALA A 376 -6.54 -11.16 -17.21
CA ALA A 376 -6.80 -10.94 -18.63
C ALA A 376 -7.62 -12.08 -19.26
N GLN A 377 -7.53 -13.29 -18.70
CA GLN A 377 -8.33 -14.45 -19.09
C GLN A 377 -9.67 -14.53 -18.36
N GLN A 378 -9.99 -13.52 -17.55
CA GLN A 378 -11.14 -13.53 -16.63
C GLN A 378 -11.09 -14.68 -15.61
N ASN A 379 -9.91 -15.20 -15.34
CA ASN A 379 -9.66 -16.25 -14.36
C ASN A 379 -9.26 -15.62 -13.03
N ILE A 380 -10.23 -15.34 -12.18
CA ILE A 380 -10.00 -14.81 -10.83
C ILE A 380 -9.78 -15.96 -9.83
N ARG A 381 -10.30 -17.16 -10.13
CA ARG A 381 -10.27 -18.30 -9.20
C ARG A 381 -8.86 -18.76 -8.87
N THR A 382 -7.99 -18.89 -9.87
CA THR A 382 -6.63 -19.39 -9.67
C THR A 382 -5.79 -18.47 -8.78
N PRO A 383 -5.71 -17.14 -9.03
CA PRO A 383 -5.02 -16.23 -8.11
C PRO A 383 -5.58 -16.24 -6.69
N VAL A 384 -6.90 -16.34 -6.52
CA VAL A 384 -7.54 -16.40 -5.20
C VAL A 384 -7.18 -17.68 -4.45
N LYS A 385 -7.22 -18.83 -5.12
CA LYS A 385 -6.81 -20.10 -4.52
C LYS A 385 -5.36 -20.08 -4.08
N ILE A 386 -4.48 -19.53 -4.91
CA ILE A 386 -3.07 -19.37 -4.58
C ILE A 386 -2.88 -18.42 -3.39
N ALA A 387 -3.62 -17.32 -3.36
CA ALA A 387 -3.58 -16.38 -2.25
C ALA A 387 -4.02 -17.01 -0.93
N ILE A 388 -5.08 -17.82 -0.92
CA ILE A 388 -5.56 -18.55 0.26
C ILE A 388 -4.51 -19.57 0.73
N PHE A 389 -3.98 -20.36 -0.18
CA PHE A 389 -2.91 -21.33 0.13
C PHE A 389 -1.68 -20.63 0.72
N THR A 390 -1.24 -19.54 0.09
CA THR A 390 -0.11 -18.74 0.55
C THR A 390 -0.37 -18.14 1.93
N LEU A 391 -1.59 -17.67 2.19
CA LEU A 391 -1.99 -17.15 3.50
C LEU A 391 -1.77 -18.21 4.58
N VAL A 392 -2.24 -19.43 4.36
CA VAL A 392 -2.08 -20.54 5.32
C VAL A 392 -0.61 -20.86 5.54
N VAL A 393 0.17 -20.98 4.48
CA VAL A 393 1.60 -21.29 4.56
C VAL A 393 2.37 -20.17 5.25
N THR A 394 2.01 -18.92 5.02
CA THR A 394 2.61 -17.77 5.71
C THR A 394 2.41 -17.86 7.23
N GLN A 395 1.24 -18.32 7.68
CA GLN A 395 1.01 -18.51 9.12
C GLN A 395 1.89 -19.63 9.70
N LEU A 396 2.12 -20.68 8.95
CA LEU A 396 3.09 -21.73 9.36
C LEU A 396 4.51 -21.16 9.45
N PHE A 397 4.92 -20.32 8.53
CA PHE A 397 6.20 -19.61 8.60
C PHE A 397 6.27 -18.70 9.82
N ASN A 398 5.19 -17.97 10.13
CA ASN A 398 5.11 -17.15 11.33
C ASN A 398 5.37 -17.97 12.61
N LEU A 399 4.74 -19.13 12.75
CA LEU A 399 4.92 -20.01 13.89
C LEU A 399 6.37 -20.47 14.06
N VAL A 400 7.06 -20.75 12.95
CA VAL A 400 8.46 -21.21 12.97
C VAL A 400 9.43 -20.06 13.22
N LEU A 401 9.21 -18.90 12.61
CA LEU A 401 10.18 -17.81 12.57
C LEU A 401 10.03 -16.80 13.73
N ILE A 402 8.87 -16.73 14.37
CA ILE A 402 8.63 -15.76 15.45
C ILE A 402 9.54 -15.98 16.66
N GLY A 403 9.85 -17.23 16.98
CA GLY A 403 10.74 -17.58 18.09
C GLY A 403 12.16 -17.05 17.91
N PRO A 404 12.87 -17.49 16.85
CA PRO A 404 14.27 -17.10 16.66
C PRO A 404 14.47 -15.66 16.19
N LEU A 405 13.55 -15.07 15.42
CA LEU A 405 13.74 -13.78 14.75
C LEU A 405 12.80 -12.69 15.24
N ALA A 406 11.82 -12.99 16.08
CA ALA A 406 10.84 -12.04 16.60
C ALA A 406 10.13 -11.26 15.48
N HIS A 407 10.11 -9.92 15.53
CA HIS A 407 9.44 -9.09 14.51
C HIS A 407 10.04 -9.25 13.11
N ALA A 408 11.35 -9.44 12.99
CA ALA A 408 12.00 -9.75 11.72
C ALA A 408 11.53 -11.10 11.16
N GLY A 409 11.18 -12.05 12.01
CA GLY A 409 10.59 -13.33 11.61
C GLY A 409 9.23 -13.17 10.96
N LEU A 410 8.38 -12.29 11.47
CA LEU A 410 7.10 -11.95 10.83
C LEU A 410 7.29 -11.29 9.46
N ALA A 411 8.23 -10.36 9.36
CA ALA A 411 8.60 -9.73 8.10
C ALA A 411 9.13 -10.74 7.09
N LEU A 412 9.98 -11.67 7.52
CA LEU A 412 10.52 -12.73 6.68
C LEU A 412 9.43 -13.73 6.23
N ALA A 413 8.48 -14.04 7.09
CA ALA A 413 7.34 -14.89 6.74
C ALA A 413 6.48 -14.27 5.65
N ILE A 414 6.21 -12.97 5.73
CA ILE A 414 5.50 -12.22 4.69
C ILE A 414 6.29 -12.27 3.37
N SER A 415 7.60 -12.07 3.44
CA SER A 415 8.50 -12.13 2.28
C SER A 415 8.52 -13.52 1.63
N ALA A 416 8.66 -14.56 2.42
CA ALA A 416 8.62 -15.94 1.95
C ALA A 416 7.25 -16.28 1.34
N GLY A 417 6.17 -15.81 1.95
CA GLY A 417 4.82 -15.96 1.41
C GLY A 417 4.66 -15.26 0.06
N ALA A 418 5.18 -14.06 -0.10
CA ALA A 418 5.15 -13.34 -1.37
C ALA A 418 5.93 -14.08 -2.47
N CYS A 419 7.11 -14.60 -2.15
CA CYS A 419 7.90 -15.39 -3.07
C CYS A 419 7.20 -16.70 -3.45
N LEU A 420 6.57 -17.37 -2.50
CA LEU A 420 5.78 -18.57 -2.75
C LEU A 420 4.59 -18.28 -3.67
N ASN A 421 3.86 -17.20 -3.41
CA ASN A 421 2.74 -16.77 -4.24
C ASN A 421 3.19 -16.52 -5.69
N ALA A 422 4.27 -15.76 -5.86
CA ALA A 422 4.87 -15.50 -7.18
C ALA A 422 5.27 -16.81 -7.89
N GLY A 423 5.91 -17.72 -7.18
CA GLY A 423 6.32 -19.02 -7.70
C GLY A 423 5.14 -19.89 -8.12
N LEU A 424 4.06 -19.89 -7.35
CA LEU A 424 2.84 -20.65 -7.67
C LEU A 424 2.10 -20.07 -8.87
N LEU A 425 2.04 -18.73 -8.98
CA LEU A 425 1.48 -18.06 -10.17
C LEU A 425 2.28 -18.42 -11.42
N PHE A 426 3.59 -18.38 -11.33
CA PHE A 426 4.49 -18.77 -12.41
C PHE A 426 4.26 -20.23 -12.81
N TYR A 427 4.23 -21.14 -11.84
CA TYR A 427 3.99 -22.56 -12.07
C TYR A 427 2.67 -22.82 -12.79
N GLN A 428 1.58 -22.15 -12.35
CA GLN A 428 0.26 -22.34 -12.96
C GLN A 428 0.22 -21.79 -14.40
N LEU A 429 0.83 -20.64 -14.67
CA LEU A 429 0.92 -20.09 -16.03
C LEU A 429 1.71 -21.03 -16.96
N ARG A 430 2.78 -21.62 -16.44
CA ARG A 430 3.55 -22.63 -17.17
C ARG A 430 2.73 -23.87 -17.44
N LYS A 431 2.01 -24.37 -16.46
CA LYS A 431 1.16 -25.56 -16.55
C LYS A 431 0.03 -25.40 -17.57
N GLN A 432 -0.56 -24.20 -17.63
CA GLN A 432 -1.61 -23.86 -18.59
C GLN A 432 -1.07 -23.55 -19.99
N GLN A 433 0.24 -23.57 -20.17
CA GLN A 433 0.92 -23.21 -21.42
C GLN A 433 0.63 -21.77 -21.89
N MET A 434 0.20 -20.89 -20.99
CA MET A 434 -0.03 -19.47 -21.27
C MET A 434 1.28 -18.68 -21.24
N TYR A 435 2.28 -19.16 -20.52
CA TYR A 435 3.61 -18.58 -20.48
C TYR A 435 4.66 -19.63 -20.80
N GLN A 436 5.49 -19.32 -21.76
CA GLN A 436 6.71 -20.08 -22.07
C GLN A 436 7.90 -19.13 -22.11
N PRO A 437 8.95 -19.37 -21.30
CA PRO A 437 10.11 -18.49 -21.29
C PRO A 437 10.71 -18.34 -22.69
N GLN A 438 10.96 -17.10 -23.08
CA GLN A 438 11.61 -16.81 -24.34
C GLN A 438 13.11 -17.17 -24.25
N PRO A 439 13.78 -17.48 -25.38
CA PRO A 439 15.22 -17.78 -25.38
C PRO A 439 16.06 -16.66 -24.79
N GLY A 440 17.17 -17.02 -24.18
CA GLY A 440 18.18 -16.08 -23.69
C GLY A 440 18.09 -15.74 -22.20
N TRP A 441 17.25 -16.42 -21.42
CA TRP A 441 17.15 -16.19 -19.97
C TRP A 441 18.47 -16.47 -19.23
N ALA A 442 19.22 -17.48 -19.62
CA ALA A 442 20.49 -17.79 -18.99
C ALA A 442 21.50 -16.64 -19.17
N LYS A 443 21.62 -16.11 -20.39
CA LYS A 443 22.46 -14.96 -20.68
C LYS A 443 22.00 -13.69 -20.00
N PHE A 444 20.68 -13.46 -20.02
CA PHE A 444 20.05 -12.34 -19.32
C PHE A 444 20.32 -12.40 -17.81
N GLY A 445 20.09 -13.55 -17.21
CA GLY A 445 20.32 -13.77 -15.78
C GLY A 445 21.80 -13.59 -15.39
N PHE A 446 22.72 -14.09 -16.18
CA PHE A 446 24.16 -13.89 -15.95
C PHE A 446 24.54 -12.41 -15.96
N LYS A 447 24.12 -11.66 -16.97
CA LYS A 447 24.37 -10.23 -17.07
C LYS A 447 23.76 -9.46 -15.87
N LEU A 448 22.55 -9.82 -15.49
CA LEU A 448 21.86 -9.21 -14.37
C LEU A 448 22.59 -9.48 -13.04
N VAL A 449 23.01 -10.71 -12.81
CA VAL A 449 23.78 -11.08 -11.61
C VAL A 449 25.11 -10.32 -11.55
N VAL A 450 25.82 -10.20 -12.66
CA VAL A 450 27.07 -9.43 -12.72
C VAL A 450 26.82 -7.95 -12.40
N ALA A 451 25.80 -7.34 -12.99
CA ALA A 451 25.48 -5.94 -12.75
C ALA A 451 25.08 -5.69 -11.28
N VAL A 452 24.28 -6.58 -10.69
CA VAL A 452 23.88 -6.53 -9.27
C VAL A 452 25.09 -6.74 -8.35
N ALA A 453 25.99 -7.65 -8.68
CA ALA A 453 27.21 -7.89 -7.91
C ALA A 453 28.11 -6.65 -7.90
N VAL A 454 28.30 -6.00 -9.05
CA VAL A 454 29.07 -4.75 -9.17
C VAL A 454 28.42 -3.64 -8.32
N MET A 455 27.10 -3.46 -8.43
CA MET A 455 26.36 -2.51 -7.61
C MET A 455 26.56 -2.78 -6.11
N SER A 456 26.43 -4.04 -5.70
CA SER A 456 26.58 -4.45 -4.30
C SER A 456 27.98 -4.16 -3.78
N VAL A 457 29.01 -4.44 -4.54
CA VAL A 457 30.41 -4.12 -4.19
C VAL A 457 30.59 -2.60 -4.04
N VAL A 458 30.07 -1.81 -4.98
CA VAL A 458 30.16 -0.35 -4.93
C VAL A 458 29.46 0.19 -3.66
N LEU A 459 28.28 -0.31 -3.33
CA LEU A 459 27.55 0.10 -2.14
C LEU A 459 28.30 -0.28 -0.86
N LEU A 460 28.81 -1.50 -0.75
CA LEU A 460 29.52 -1.96 0.43
C LEU A 460 30.84 -1.21 0.63
N VAL A 461 31.59 -0.98 -0.44
CA VAL A 461 32.85 -0.21 -0.41
C VAL A 461 32.55 1.24 -0.02
N GLY A 462 31.51 1.85 -0.63
CA GLY A 462 31.09 3.21 -0.29
C GLY A 462 30.71 3.35 1.17
N MET A 463 29.97 2.40 1.73
CA MET A 463 29.60 2.38 3.15
C MET A 463 30.81 2.25 4.07
N HIS A 464 31.80 1.45 3.67
CA HIS A 464 33.01 1.23 4.49
C HIS A 464 33.84 2.52 4.64
N PHE A 465 33.93 3.31 3.58
CA PHE A 465 34.72 4.56 3.58
C PHE A 465 33.95 5.79 4.08
N MET A 466 32.66 5.67 4.32
CA MET A 466 31.86 6.76 4.89
C MET A 466 31.95 6.81 6.41
N PRO A 467 31.77 7.99 7.04
CA PRO A 467 31.63 8.09 8.49
C PRO A 467 30.45 7.27 9.02
N ALA A 468 30.45 6.98 10.32
CA ALA A 468 29.30 6.31 10.94
C ALA A 468 27.99 7.06 10.65
N TRP A 469 26.93 6.33 10.35
CA TRP A 469 25.69 6.90 9.80
C TRP A 469 24.94 7.77 10.80
N ASP A 470 25.14 7.54 12.10
CA ASP A 470 24.58 8.35 13.18
C ASP A 470 25.27 9.70 13.38
N GLN A 471 26.41 9.91 12.74
CA GLN A 471 27.18 11.16 12.82
C GLN A 471 26.70 12.18 11.80
N GLY A 472 26.81 13.45 12.17
CA GLY A 472 26.47 14.58 11.32
C GLY A 472 25.01 15.03 11.42
N HIS A 473 24.73 16.15 10.80
CA HIS A 473 23.39 16.74 10.73
C HIS A 473 22.52 15.99 9.71
N MET A 474 21.22 16.20 9.80
CA MET A 474 20.24 15.60 8.89
C MET A 474 20.61 15.80 7.42
N LEU A 475 21.00 17.01 7.01
CA LEU A 475 21.38 17.31 5.64
C LEU A 475 22.61 16.51 5.19
N GLU A 476 23.62 16.39 6.05
CA GLU A 476 24.82 15.60 5.77
C GLU A 476 24.51 14.10 5.57
N ARG A 477 23.64 13.57 6.42
CA ARG A 477 23.18 12.18 6.32
C ARG A 477 22.44 11.95 5.01
N PHE A 478 21.54 12.84 4.62
CA PHE A 478 20.80 12.76 3.35
C PHE A 478 21.71 12.89 2.14
N LEU A 479 22.70 13.79 2.19
CA LEU A 479 23.67 13.92 1.10
C LEU A 479 24.54 12.68 0.94
N ARG A 480 24.99 12.09 2.05
CA ARG A 480 25.76 10.83 2.03
C ARG A 480 24.93 9.68 1.48
N LEU A 481 23.69 9.54 1.95
CA LEU A 481 22.78 8.52 1.46
C LEU A 481 22.47 8.72 -0.03
N GLY A 482 22.19 9.94 -0.44
CA GLY A 482 21.92 10.28 -1.84
C GLY A 482 23.11 9.99 -2.75
N ALA A 483 24.33 10.32 -2.31
CA ALA A 483 25.55 10.03 -3.03
C ALA A 483 25.78 8.52 -3.18
N LEU A 484 25.54 7.76 -2.14
CA LEU A 484 25.69 6.30 -2.13
C LEU A 484 24.66 5.63 -3.06
N VAL A 485 23.41 6.05 -2.98
CA VAL A 485 22.34 5.56 -3.87
C VAL A 485 22.66 5.90 -5.33
N ALA A 486 23.10 7.13 -5.61
CA ALA A 486 23.48 7.55 -6.95
C ALA A 486 24.65 6.73 -7.49
N ALA A 487 25.67 6.47 -6.67
CA ALA A 487 26.80 5.61 -7.03
C ALA A 487 26.33 4.17 -7.38
N GLY A 488 25.41 3.63 -6.60
CA GLY A 488 24.82 2.31 -6.85
C GLY A 488 24.04 2.26 -8.16
N VAL A 489 23.22 3.27 -8.44
CA VAL A 489 22.45 3.38 -9.70
C VAL A 489 23.38 3.49 -10.90
N VAL A 490 24.38 4.34 -10.82
CA VAL A 490 25.38 4.51 -11.90
C VAL A 490 26.16 3.21 -12.13
N ALA A 491 26.61 2.56 -11.07
CA ALA A 491 27.33 1.28 -11.17
C ALA A 491 26.47 0.19 -11.82
N TYR A 492 25.21 0.07 -11.40
CA TYR A 492 24.30 -0.94 -11.93
C TYR A 492 23.97 -0.73 -13.41
N PHE A 493 23.47 0.44 -13.76
CA PHE A 493 23.11 0.74 -15.16
C PHE A 493 24.33 0.86 -16.05
N GLY A 494 25.44 1.39 -15.53
CA GLY A 494 26.71 1.44 -16.26
C GLY A 494 27.20 0.05 -16.60
N MET A 495 27.14 -0.90 -15.67
CA MET A 495 27.53 -2.29 -15.92
C MET A 495 26.58 -2.99 -16.91
N LEU A 496 25.27 -2.73 -16.82
CA LEU A 496 24.33 -3.24 -17.81
C LEU A 496 24.64 -2.76 -19.22
N LEU A 497 24.94 -1.47 -19.36
CA LEU A 497 25.34 -0.90 -20.67
C LEU A 497 26.65 -1.55 -21.20
N LEU A 498 27.64 -1.76 -20.35
CA LEU A 498 28.88 -2.44 -20.71
C LEU A 498 28.66 -3.89 -21.14
N LEU A 499 27.66 -4.56 -20.56
CA LEU A 499 27.29 -5.93 -20.92
C LEU A 499 26.38 -6.01 -22.16
N GLY A 500 26.05 -4.88 -22.77
CA GLY A 500 25.29 -4.83 -24.00
C GLY A 500 23.80 -4.63 -23.87
N PHE A 501 23.29 -4.33 -22.68
CA PHE A 501 21.87 -3.93 -22.50
C PHE A 501 21.65 -2.52 -23.07
N ARG A 502 20.56 -2.34 -23.80
CA ARG A 502 20.15 -1.04 -24.34
C ARG A 502 18.68 -0.78 -24.03
N LEU A 503 18.34 0.50 -23.83
CA LEU A 503 16.94 0.91 -23.59
C LEU A 503 15.99 0.42 -24.70
N ARG A 504 16.49 0.37 -25.94
CA ARG A 504 15.71 -0.14 -27.07
C ARG A 504 15.32 -1.61 -26.97
N ASP A 505 16.05 -2.41 -26.16
CA ASP A 505 15.76 -3.83 -25.96
C ASP A 505 14.44 -4.02 -25.20
N PHE A 506 14.02 -3.01 -24.43
CA PHE A 506 12.76 -2.95 -23.71
C PHE A 506 11.71 -2.09 -24.38
N ASN A 507 12.07 -1.44 -25.49
CA ASN A 507 11.14 -0.62 -26.24
C ASN A 507 10.21 -1.51 -27.08
N ARG A 508 8.99 -1.66 -26.60
CA ARG A 508 7.96 -2.39 -27.32
C ARG A 508 7.02 -1.37 -27.97
N LYS A 509 6.91 -1.42 -29.28
CA LYS A 509 5.89 -0.64 -29.96
C LYS A 509 4.55 -1.11 -29.43
N ALA A 510 3.77 -0.19 -28.88
CA ALA A 510 2.39 -0.47 -28.55
C ALA A 510 1.73 -1.07 -29.80
N LEU A 511 1.10 -2.21 -29.65
CA LEU A 511 0.29 -2.78 -30.71
C LEU A 511 -0.79 -1.75 -31.08
N SER A 512 -0.61 -1.10 -32.21
CA SER A 512 -1.53 -0.14 -32.79
C SER A 512 -2.89 -0.80 -33.09
#